data_e44ba02beb0ae66b6c4132528a14ab61
#
_entry.id   e44ba02beb0ae66b6c4132528a14ab61
#
_cell.length_a   1.000
_cell.length_b   1.000
_cell.length_c   1.000
_cell.angle_alpha   90.00
_cell.angle_beta   90.00
_cell.angle_gamma   90.00
#
_symmetry.space_group_name_H-M   'P 1'
#
loop_
_entity.id
_entity.type
_entity.pdbx_description
1 polymer ?
#
loop_
_entity_poly.entity_id
_entity_poly.type
_entity_poly.pdbx_seq_one_letter_code
_entity_poly.pdbx_strand_id
1 'polypeptide(L)'
;EHLHYRSVDVSSIKELVRRWFPRVYFNAPPKNGGHRALADILESIRELAYYRRAAFVPEPGPTTEALQTVSGEVVDAWSGHLPVVRGGH
;
A
#
# COMPACT_ATOMS: atom_id res chain seq x y z
N GLU A 1 2.89 14.54 -10.45
CA GLU A 1 3.83 13.74 -9.72
C GLU A 1 4.17 12.45 -10.42
N HIS A 2 5.42 12.11 -10.41
CA HIS A 2 5.88 10.90 -11.08
C HIS A 2 6.12 9.80 -10.09
N LEU A 3 5.41 8.73 -10.28
CA LEU A 3 5.66 7.53 -9.51
C LEU A 3 6.55 6.66 -10.35
N HIS A 4 7.72 6.37 -9.82
CA HIS A 4 8.61 5.47 -10.54
C HIS A 4 8.06 4.07 -10.43
N TYR A 5 7.43 3.67 -11.47
CA TYR A 5 6.79 2.38 -11.55
C TYR A 5 7.71 1.25 -11.08
N ARG A 6 9.00 1.35 -11.42
CA ARG A 6 9.93 0.29 -11.06
C ARG A 6 10.32 0.29 -9.60
N SER A 7 10.07 1.39 -8.91
CA SER A 7 10.43 1.48 -7.49
C SER A 7 9.33 1.00 -6.58
N VAL A 8 8.16 0.70 -7.13
CA VAL A 8 7.01 0.27 -6.33
C VAL A 8 6.59 -1.10 -6.81
N ASP A 9 6.53 -2.03 -5.87
CA ASP A 9 6.10 -3.38 -6.18
C ASP A 9 4.58 -3.44 -6.08
N VAL A 10 3.92 -3.29 -7.20
CA VAL A 10 2.46 -3.27 -7.24
C VAL A 10 1.90 -4.62 -6.79
N SER A 11 2.62 -5.70 -7.05
CA SER A 11 2.16 -7.01 -6.60
C SER A 11 2.08 -7.10 -5.09
N SER A 12 3.02 -6.49 -4.39
CA SER A 12 2.96 -6.47 -2.93
C SER A 12 1.78 -5.66 -2.42
N ILE A 13 1.53 -4.52 -3.04
CA ILE A 13 0.38 -3.70 -2.68
C ILE A 13 -0.90 -4.48 -2.92
N LYS A 14 -0.99 -5.14 -4.07
CA LYS A 14 -2.17 -5.93 -4.40
C LYS A 14 -2.40 -7.02 -3.36
N GLU A 15 -1.35 -7.69 -2.93
CA GLU A 15 -1.47 -8.76 -1.95
C GLU A 15 -1.97 -8.23 -0.63
N LEU A 16 -1.46 -7.08 -0.17
CA LEU A 16 -1.91 -6.48 1.07
C LEU A 16 -3.37 -6.04 0.98
N VAL A 17 -3.73 -5.44 -0.15
CA VAL A 17 -5.12 -5.01 -0.35
C VAL A 17 -6.04 -6.22 -0.34
N ARG A 18 -5.64 -7.32 -0.96
CA ARG A 18 -6.47 -8.52 -0.97
C ARG A 18 -6.73 -9.01 0.45
N ARG A 19 -5.72 -8.93 1.30
CA ARG A 19 -5.86 -9.41 2.68
C ARG A 19 -6.64 -8.45 3.57
N TRP A 20 -6.39 -7.16 3.41
CA TRP A 20 -6.98 -6.17 4.32
C TRP A 20 -8.29 -5.61 3.82
N PHE A 21 -8.43 -5.48 2.50
CA PHE A 21 -9.60 -4.86 1.88
C PHE A 21 -10.07 -5.70 0.69
N PRO A 22 -10.59 -6.91 0.95
CA PRO A 22 -10.96 -7.77 -0.19
C PRO A 22 -11.96 -7.12 -1.14
N ARG A 23 -12.85 -6.28 -0.64
CA ARG A 23 -13.79 -5.61 -1.54
C ARG A 23 -13.08 -4.70 -2.52
N VAL A 24 -12.06 -4.00 -2.05
CA VAL A 24 -11.25 -3.16 -2.94
C VAL A 24 -10.59 -4.02 -3.98
N TYR A 25 -10.01 -5.12 -3.57
CA TYR A 25 -9.31 -6.00 -4.49
C TYR A 25 -10.23 -6.53 -5.59
N PHE A 26 -11.41 -6.99 -5.20
CA PHE A 26 -12.29 -7.62 -6.18
C PHE A 26 -13.02 -6.64 -7.07
N ASN A 27 -12.94 -5.36 -6.80
CA ASN A 27 -13.54 -4.35 -7.67
C ASN A 27 -12.48 -3.59 -8.47
N ALA A 28 -11.25 -4.08 -8.51
CA ALA A 28 -10.22 -3.45 -9.30
C ALA A 28 -10.55 -3.54 -10.79
N PRO A 29 -10.07 -2.58 -11.58
CA PRO A 29 -10.36 -2.61 -13.01
C PRO A 29 -9.86 -3.89 -13.64
N PRO A 30 -10.63 -4.46 -14.57
CA PRO A 30 -10.19 -5.69 -15.21
C PRO A 30 -9.00 -5.45 -16.13
N LYS A 31 -8.19 -6.47 -16.26
CA LYS A 31 -7.08 -6.42 -17.19
C LYS A 31 -7.57 -6.78 -18.57
N ASN A 32 -7.01 -6.10 -19.56
CA ASN A 32 -7.44 -6.32 -20.91
C ASN A 32 -6.73 -7.46 -21.60
N GLY A 33 -5.81 -8.11 -20.92
CA GLY A 33 -5.20 -9.29 -21.48
C GLY A 33 -4.20 -9.04 -22.58
N GLY A 34 -3.70 -7.83 -22.71
CA GLY A 34 -2.66 -7.60 -23.67
C GLY A 34 -1.39 -8.32 -23.28
N HIS A 35 -0.63 -8.74 -24.27
CA HIS A 35 0.63 -9.42 -24.02
C HIS A 35 1.82 -8.55 -24.40
N ARG A 36 1.59 -7.29 -24.62
CA ARG A 36 2.65 -6.37 -24.98
C ARG A 36 3.18 -5.73 -23.72
N ALA A 37 4.50 -5.57 -23.67
CA ALA A 37 5.14 -5.02 -22.49
C ALA A 37 4.58 -3.65 -22.12
N LEU A 38 4.32 -2.81 -23.12
CA LEU A 38 3.79 -1.48 -22.83
C LEU A 38 2.40 -1.57 -22.22
N ALA A 39 1.56 -2.45 -22.75
CA ALA A 39 0.22 -2.60 -22.21
C ALA A 39 0.27 -3.09 -20.77
N ASP A 40 1.19 -4.00 -20.46
CA ASP A 40 1.33 -4.51 -19.11
C ASP A 40 1.78 -3.39 -18.16
N ILE A 41 2.69 -2.54 -18.60
CA ILE A 41 3.15 -1.44 -17.78
C ILE A 41 2.00 -0.47 -17.51
N LEU A 42 1.24 -0.14 -18.53
CA LEU A 42 0.13 0.78 -18.37
C LEU A 42 -0.95 0.21 -17.47
N GLU A 43 -1.20 -1.09 -17.57
CA GLU A 43 -2.16 -1.72 -16.69
C GLU A 43 -1.69 -1.71 -15.24
N SER A 44 -0.39 -1.90 -15.02
CA SER A 44 0.16 -1.84 -13.67
C SER A 44 0.04 -0.43 -13.09
N ILE A 45 0.30 0.58 -13.90
CA ILE A 45 0.17 1.95 -13.45
C ILE A 45 -1.28 2.26 -13.11
N ARG A 46 -2.20 1.82 -13.95
CA ARG A 46 -3.63 2.04 -13.71
C ARG A 46 -4.06 1.31 -12.43
N GLU A 47 -3.58 0.10 -12.23
CA GLU A 47 -3.89 -0.65 -11.04
C GLU A 47 -3.38 0.06 -9.80
N LEU A 48 -2.16 0.57 -9.86
CA LEU A 48 -1.61 1.32 -8.74
C LEU A 48 -2.41 2.58 -8.47
N ALA A 49 -2.83 3.28 -9.52
CA ALA A 49 -3.65 4.47 -9.35
C ALA A 49 -4.98 4.13 -8.67
N TYR A 50 -5.57 3.00 -9.02
CA TYR A 50 -6.80 2.56 -8.38
C TYR A 50 -6.57 2.32 -6.89
N TYR A 51 -5.52 1.56 -6.55
CA TYR A 51 -5.26 1.28 -5.14
C TYR A 51 -4.91 2.54 -4.37
N ARG A 52 -4.20 3.46 -5.03
CA ARG A 52 -3.87 4.73 -4.38
C ARG A 52 -5.11 5.45 -3.90
N ARG A 53 -6.17 5.41 -4.68
CA ARG A 53 -7.40 6.13 -4.36
C ARG A 53 -8.34 5.31 -3.48
N ALA A 54 -8.29 3.99 -3.60
CA ALA A 54 -9.28 3.13 -2.94
C ALA A 54 -8.81 2.60 -1.60
N ALA A 55 -7.49 2.47 -1.40
CA ALA A 55 -6.98 1.78 -0.22
C ALA A 55 -6.04 2.62 0.62
N PHE A 56 -5.64 3.79 0.15
CA PHE A 56 -4.70 4.63 0.88
C PHE A 56 -5.35 5.93 1.29
N VAL A 57 -4.86 6.49 2.38
CA VAL A 57 -5.34 7.77 2.85
C VAL A 57 -4.97 8.86 1.85
N PRO A 58 -5.90 9.78 1.53
CA PRO A 58 -5.58 10.84 0.58
C PRO A 58 -4.53 11.80 1.12
N GLU A 59 -3.89 12.49 0.21
CA GLU A 59 -2.94 13.52 0.60
C GLU A 59 -3.67 14.64 1.33
N PRO A 60 -3.03 15.26 2.30
CA PRO A 60 -1.66 15.06 2.77
C PRO A 60 -1.54 14.00 3.85
N GLY A 61 -2.54 13.18 4.03
CA GLY A 61 -2.52 12.17 5.06
C GLY A 61 -3.04 12.69 6.39
N PRO A 62 -2.96 11.88 7.42
CA PRO A 62 -3.44 12.28 8.74
C PRO A 62 -2.58 13.38 9.34
N THR A 63 -3.11 14.06 10.33
CA THR A 63 -2.37 15.10 11.02
C THR A 63 -1.23 14.50 11.81
N THR A 64 -0.27 15.37 12.17
CA THR A 64 0.85 14.94 12.99
C THR A 64 0.37 14.36 14.31
N GLU A 65 -0.62 15.00 14.93
CA GLU A 65 -1.15 14.50 16.19
C GLU A 65 -1.76 13.10 16.03
N ALA A 66 -2.53 12.91 14.96
CA ALA A 66 -3.12 11.61 14.72
C ALA A 66 -2.05 10.55 14.49
N LEU A 67 -1.00 10.90 13.77
CA LEU A 67 0.07 9.97 13.50
C LEU A 67 0.84 9.62 14.76
N GLN A 68 1.05 10.59 15.65
CA GLN A 68 1.71 10.31 16.90
C GLN A 68 0.88 9.37 17.77
N THR A 69 -0.42 9.54 17.76
CA THR A 69 -1.30 8.65 18.49
C THR A 69 -1.22 7.23 17.93
N VAL A 70 -1.29 7.10 16.62
CA VAL A 70 -1.20 5.78 15.99
C VAL A 70 0.16 5.15 16.27
N SER A 71 1.22 5.93 16.17
CA SER A 71 2.55 5.42 16.44
C SER A 71 2.66 4.85 17.84
N GLY A 72 2.12 5.58 18.82
CA GLY A 72 2.14 5.10 20.19
C GLY A 72 1.31 3.84 20.37
N GLU A 73 0.17 3.78 19.73
CA GLU A 73 -0.68 2.60 19.83
C GLU A 73 0.01 1.38 19.23
N VAL A 74 0.70 1.55 18.13
CA VAL A 74 1.40 0.43 17.51
C VAL A 74 2.54 -0.04 18.41
N VAL A 75 3.30 0.90 18.97
CA VAL A 75 4.38 0.53 19.88
C VAL A 75 3.82 -0.25 21.07
N ASP A 76 2.74 0.23 21.66
CA ASP A 76 2.14 -0.45 22.81
C ASP A 76 1.63 -1.83 22.45
N ALA A 77 0.97 -1.94 21.30
CA ALA A 77 0.40 -3.22 20.90
C ALA A 77 1.45 -4.27 20.66
N TRP A 78 2.63 -3.86 20.20
CA TRP A 78 3.66 -4.81 19.81
C TRP A 78 4.79 -4.93 20.81
N SER A 79 4.77 -4.16 21.88
CA SER A 79 5.91 -4.13 22.82
C SER A 79 6.14 -5.48 23.47
N GLY A 80 5.11 -6.28 23.67
CA GLY A 80 5.28 -7.58 24.27
C GLY A 80 5.46 -8.71 23.29
N HIS A 81 5.47 -8.41 22.00
CA HIS A 81 5.48 -9.45 20.96
C HIS A 81 6.75 -9.50 20.16
N LEU A 82 7.55 -8.45 20.23
CA LEU A 82 8.78 -8.40 19.46
C LEU A 82 9.95 -8.75 20.34
N PRO A 83 10.94 -9.41 19.77
CA PRO A 83 12.18 -9.63 20.54
C PRO A 83 12.76 -8.30 20.94
N VAL A 84 13.39 -8.28 22.08
CA VAL A 84 14.04 -7.08 22.54
C VAL A 84 15.24 -6.83 21.67
N VAL A 85 15.28 -5.67 21.05
CA VAL A 85 16.41 -5.30 20.22
C VAL A 85 17.26 -4.31 21.00
N ARG A 86 18.47 -4.69 21.26
CA ARG A 86 19.31 -3.85 22.03
C ARG A 86 20.10 -2.94 21.19
N GLY A 87 20.22 -1.73 21.61
CA GLY A 87 21.04 -0.78 20.93
C GLY A 87 20.61 -0.54 19.54
N GLY A 88 19.61 -1.12 19.15
CA GLY A 88 19.19 -1.02 17.81
C GLY A 88 18.71 0.33 17.49
N HIS A 89 18.32 0.86 18.34
CA HIS A 89 17.92 2.18 18.05
C HIS A 89 17.13 2.74 19.08
#